data_f08ab8fb6dc25844fb3f6720124df91c
#
_entry.id   f08ab8fb6dc25844fb3f6720124df91c
#
_cell.length_a   1.000
_cell.length_b   1.000
_cell.length_c   1.000
_cell.angle_alpha   90.00
_cell.angle_beta   90.00
_cell.angle_gamma   90.00
#
_symmetry.space_group_name_H-M   'P 1'
#
loop_
_entity.id
_entity.type
_entity.pdbx_description
1 polymer ?
#
loop_
_entity_poly.entity_id
_entity_poly.type
_entity_poly.pdbx_seq_one_letter_code
_entity_poly.pdbx_strand_id
1 'polypeptide(L)'
;MVRCPGATRRLASVCGLFLAAVLTTSCSGSDLAAVRGKVLYKGSPIEGAVVTFHPKGADDFKAQRPSGLTDKDGVFTLSTGSAPGAPAGDYVVTVNWHKPTDPPGGKKVMSTEPPPPPPDQFQNKKYANRDQSPLTAKVAPGKTELEPFNLD
;
A
#
# COMPACT_ATOMS: atom_id res chain seq x y z
N MET A 1 70.21 -31.39 51.28
CA MET A 1 69.98 -32.75 50.81
C MET A 1 68.62 -32.78 50.15
N VAL A 2 68.58 -32.82 48.78
CA VAL A 2 67.97 -33.91 48.03
C VAL A 2 66.43 -33.95 48.24
N ARG A 3 65.52 -33.69 47.26
CA ARG A 3 65.33 -34.20 45.91
C ARG A 3 64.03 -33.58 45.33
N CYS A 4 64.06 -33.13 44.10
CA CYS A 4 62.89 -33.17 43.24
C CYS A 4 62.42 -34.63 42.99
N PRO A 5 61.26 -35.02 42.56
CA PRO A 5 60.66 -34.55 41.29
C PRO A 5 59.10 -34.57 41.26
N GLY A 6 58.54 -34.16 40.19
CA GLY A 6 57.18 -34.52 39.80
C GLY A 6 56.47 -33.59 38.83
N ALA A 7 56.89 -33.69 37.58
CA ALA A 7 56.13 -33.12 36.48
C ALA A 7 54.82 -33.88 36.30
N THR A 8 53.70 -33.17 36.27
CA THR A 8 52.50 -33.68 35.68
C THR A 8 51.81 -32.53 34.87
N ARG A 9 52.04 -32.60 33.58
CA ARG A 9 51.32 -31.87 32.57
C ARG A 9 49.85 -32.21 32.69
N ARG A 10 49.01 -31.24 33.02
CA ARG A 10 47.58 -31.34 32.73
C ARG A 10 47.25 -30.28 31.73
N LEU A 11 46.90 -30.75 30.55
CA LEU A 11 46.25 -29.97 29.48
C LEU A 11 44.99 -29.35 30.07
N ALA A 12 45.02 -28.04 30.25
CA ALA A 12 43.79 -27.29 30.45
C ALA A 12 43.17 -27.06 29.06
N SER A 13 42.12 -27.81 28.81
CA SER A 13 41.22 -27.65 27.68
C SER A 13 40.59 -26.27 27.79
N VAL A 14 41.02 -25.35 26.91
CA VAL A 14 40.36 -24.03 26.74
C VAL A 14 39.09 -24.29 25.95
N CYS A 15 38.01 -24.50 26.71
CA CYS A 15 36.67 -24.51 26.13
C CYS A 15 36.31 -23.06 25.75
N GLY A 16 36.63 -22.70 24.54
CA GLY A 16 36.24 -21.40 23.94
C GLY A 16 34.74 -21.37 23.79
N LEU A 17 34.10 -20.66 24.71
CA LEU A 17 32.70 -20.32 24.64
C LEU A 17 32.52 -19.30 23.51
N PHE A 18 32.29 -19.80 22.28
CA PHE A 18 31.86 -18.99 21.14
C PHE A 18 30.43 -18.54 21.42
N LEU A 19 30.29 -17.38 22.06
CA LEU A 19 29.03 -16.66 22.16
C LEU A 19 28.70 -16.14 20.78
N ALA A 20 28.00 -16.95 19.99
CA ALA A 20 27.41 -16.52 18.72
C ALA A 20 26.36 -15.46 19.03
N ALA A 21 26.75 -14.19 18.93
CA ALA A 21 25.87 -13.07 18.93
C ALA A 21 25.00 -13.17 17.65
N VAL A 22 23.81 -13.77 17.78
CA VAL A 22 22.77 -13.71 16.79
C VAL A 22 22.30 -12.25 16.75
N LEU A 23 22.87 -11.47 15.84
CA LEU A 23 22.34 -10.18 15.45
C LEU A 23 20.99 -10.43 14.76
N THR A 24 19.92 -10.48 15.55
CA THR A 24 18.58 -10.33 15.02
C THR A 24 18.47 -8.91 14.49
N THR A 25 18.76 -8.73 13.22
CA THR A 25 18.36 -7.55 12.48
C THR A 25 16.83 -7.55 12.50
N SER A 26 16.27 -6.87 13.51
CA SER A 26 14.88 -6.47 13.52
C SER A 26 14.75 -5.48 12.37
N CYS A 27 14.41 -5.98 11.17
CA CYS A 27 13.87 -5.15 10.13
C CYS A 27 12.56 -4.57 10.68
N SER A 28 12.66 -3.37 11.23
CA SER A 28 11.54 -2.47 11.47
C SER A 28 11.06 -1.95 10.11
N GLY A 29 10.80 -2.88 9.18
CA GLY A 29 10.07 -2.61 7.96
C GLY A 29 8.65 -2.28 8.39
N SER A 30 8.14 -1.14 7.97
CA SER A 30 6.71 -0.86 8.05
C SER A 30 5.98 -2.10 7.54
N ASP A 31 5.05 -2.66 8.35
CA ASP A 31 4.25 -3.85 7.99
C ASP A 31 3.28 -3.55 6.80
N LEU A 32 3.75 -2.74 5.86
CA LEU A 32 3.02 -2.34 4.68
C LEU A 32 3.34 -3.32 3.54
N ALA A 33 2.29 -3.97 3.05
CA ALA A 33 2.37 -4.81 1.87
C ALA A 33 2.39 -3.94 0.61
N ALA A 34 3.26 -4.26 -0.34
CA ALA A 34 3.23 -3.63 -1.66
C ALA A 34 1.97 -4.12 -2.40
N VAL A 35 1.02 -3.22 -2.63
CA VAL A 35 -0.27 -3.56 -3.27
C VAL A 35 -0.36 -2.90 -4.63
N ARG A 36 -0.69 -3.71 -5.64
CA ARG A 36 -0.95 -3.29 -7.00
C ARG A 36 -2.30 -3.85 -7.47
N GLY A 37 -3.04 -3.06 -8.21
CA GLY A 37 -4.31 -3.49 -8.80
C GLY A 37 -4.59 -2.73 -10.09
N LYS A 38 -5.74 -3.04 -10.71
CA LYS A 38 -6.19 -2.43 -11.95
C LYS A 38 -7.66 -2.04 -11.84
N VAL A 39 -8.05 -0.94 -12.47
CA VAL A 39 -9.44 -0.49 -12.54
C VAL A 39 -9.88 -0.41 -14.00
N LEU A 40 -11.01 -1.01 -14.30
CA LEU A 40 -11.63 -1.00 -15.61
C LEU A 40 -13.04 -0.40 -15.48
N TYR A 41 -13.43 0.43 -16.42
CA TYR A 41 -14.79 0.92 -16.58
C TYR A 41 -15.38 0.41 -17.90
N LYS A 42 -16.42 -0.39 -17.82
CA LYS A 42 -17.03 -1.05 -18.99
C LYS A 42 -15.98 -1.81 -19.84
N GLY A 43 -15.04 -2.47 -19.17
CA GLY A 43 -13.96 -3.22 -19.81
C GLY A 43 -12.77 -2.40 -20.30
N SER A 44 -12.80 -1.06 -20.21
CA SER A 44 -11.71 -0.19 -20.62
C SER A 44 -10.93 0.33 -19.42
N PRO A 45 -9.58 0.41 -19.50
CA PRO A 45 -8.78 0.99 -18.42
C PRO A 45 -9.10 2.48 -18.27
N ILE A 46 -9.11 2.97 -17.02
CA ILE A 46 -9.35 4.37 -16.72
C ILE A 46 -8.13 5.01 -16.08
N GLU A 47 -7.70 6.13 -16.62
CA GLU A 47 -6.60 6.95 -16.12
C GLU A 47 -7.11 8.01 -15.13
N GLY A 48 -6.32 8.31 -14.10
CA GLY A 48 -6.61 9.39 -13.17
C GLY A 48 -7.72 9.08 -12.17
N ALA A 49 -8.10 7.82 -11.99
CA ALA A 49 -9.04 7.43 -10.94
C ALA A 49 -8.31 7.32 -9.60
N VAL A 50 -8.89 7.91 -8.56
CA VAL A 50 -8.42 7.78 -7.18
C VAL A 50 -9.10 6.57 -6.55
N VAL A 51 -8.29 5.58 -6.19
CA VAL A 51 -8.71 4.37 -5.50
C VAL A 51 -8.36 4.51 -4.02
N THR A 52 -9.35 4.39 -3.13
CA THR A 52 -9.15 4.53 -1.69
C THR A 52 -9.61 3.27 -0.97
N PHE A 53 -8.77 2.78 -0.07
CA PHE A 53 -9.00 1.59 0.73
C PHE A 53 -9.44 1.99 2.14
N HIS A 54 -10.62 1.56 2.56
CA HIS A 54 -11.19 1.80 3.87
C HIS A 54 -11.13 0.52 4.69
N PRO A 55 -10.33 0.47 5.78
CA PRO A 55 -10.22 -0.72 6.63
C PRO A 55 -11.58 -1.10 7.22
N LYS A 56 -11.93 -2.39 7.16
CA LYS A 56 -13.14 -2.89 7.80
C LYS A 56 -12.93 -2.95 9.32
N GLY A 57 -13.91 -2.45 10.06
CA GLY A 57 -13.89 -2.52 11.54
C GLY A 57 -12.98 -1.54 12.25
N ALA A 58 -12.31 -0.64 11.52
CA ALA A 58 -11.51 0.43 12.12
C ALA A 58 -12.30 1.73 12.23
N ASP A 59 -12.03 2.50 13.29
CA ASP A 59 -12.58 3.83 13.48
C ASP A 59 -12.16 4.75 12.33
N ASP A 60 -13.11 5.33 11.63
CA ASP A 60 -12.90 6.15 10.44
C ASP A 60 -11.98 7.36 10.66
N PHE A 61 -11.96 7.87 11.90
CA PHE A 61 -11.15 9.05 12.23
C PHE A 61 -9.67 8.74 12.50
N LYS A 62 -9.35 7.50 12.86
CA LYS A 62 -7.98 7.07 13.22
C LYS A 62 -7.35 6.15 12.18
N ALA A 63 -8.16 5.55 11.31
CA ALA A 63 -7.68 4.59 10.33
C ALA A 63 -6.89 5.26 9.21
N GLN A 64 -5.69 4.78 8.97
CA GLN A 64 -4.96 5.15 7.77
C GLN A 64 -5.68 4.56 6.55
N ARG A 65 -5.93 5.40 5.56
CA ARG A 65 -6.60 5.03 4.31
C ARG A 65 -5.59 4.98 3.18
N PRO A 66 -5.08 3.79 2.85
CA PRO A 66 -4.22 3.63 1.68
C PRO A 66 -4.95 4.10 0.43
N SER A 67 -4.26 4.80 -0.44
CA SER A 67 -4.81 5.29 -1.69
C SER A 67 -3.81 5.17 -2.83
N GLY A 68 -4.32 5.16 -4.06
CA GLY A 68 -3.51 5.13 -5.27
C GLY A 68 -4.23 5.83 -6.40
N LEU A 69 -3.46 6.30 -7.38
CA LEU A 69 -3.95 6.90 -8.61
C LEU A 69 -3.73 5.91 -9.77
N THR A 70 -4.71 5.76 -10.64
CA THR A 70 -4.58 4.90 -11.82
C THR A 70 -3.78 5.59 -12.91
N ASP A 71 -2.91 4.83 -13.56
CA ASP A 71 -2.17 5.24 -14.75
C ASP A 71 -3.00 5.02 -16.05
N LYS A 72 -2.37 5.25 -17.20
CA LYS A 72 -2.99 5.08 -18.54
C LYS A 72 -3.52 3.68 -18.81
N ASP A 73 -2.92 2.68 -18.19
CA ASP A 73 -3.33 1.28 -18.28
C ASP A 73 -4.36 0.89 -17.22
N GLY A 74 -4.83 1.88 -16.44
CA GLY A 74 -5.73 1.70 -15.32
C GLY A 74 -5.10 1.04 -14.10
N VAL A 75 -3.79 0.94 -14.06
CA VAL A 75 -3.05 0.29 -12.97
C VAL A 75 -2.76 1.31 -11.86
N PHE A 76 -2.94 0.89 -10.61
CA PHE A 76 -2.59 1.68 -9.43
C PHE A 76 -1.67 0.92 -8.50
N THR A 77 -0.91 1.68 -7.72
CA THR A 77 -0.13 1.18 -6.59
C THR A 77 -0.56 1.95 -5.35
N LEU A 78 -0.78 1.24 -4.25
CA LEU A 78 -1.21 1.87 -3.01
C LEU A 78 -0.05 2.49 -2.24
N SER A 79 -0.35 3.60 -1.59
CA SER A 79 0.50 4.23 -0.57
C SER A 79 -0.33 4.61 0.65
N THR A 80 0.29 4.56 1.81
CA THR A 80 -0.30 4.97 3.09
C THR A 80 0.43 6.23 3.56
N GLY A 81 -0.19 7.38 3.37
CA GLY A 81 0.51 8.66 3.52
C GLY A 81 1.66 8.77 2.53
N SER A 82 2.88 8.97 3.02
CA SER A 82 4.11 9.03 2.19
C SER A 82 4.81 7.68 2.02
N ALA A 83 4.37 6.63 2.71
CA ALA A 83 4.98 5.32 2.65
C ALA A 83 4.32 4.45 1.58
N PRO A 84 5.09 3.76 0.71
CA PRO A 84 4.52 2.87 -0.29
C PRO A 84 3.93 1.61 0.36
N GLY A 85 2.74 1.21 -0.09
CA GLY A 85 2.05 0.01 0.39
C GLY A 85 0.85 0.28 1.28
N ALA A 86 0.23 -0.79 1.75
CA ALA A 86 -0.92 -0.77 2.64
C ALA A 86 -0.77 -1.82 3.76
N PRO A 87 -1.29 -1.57 4.97
CA PRO A 87 -1.36 -2.57 6.02
C PRO A 87 -2.13 -3.81 5.55
N ALA A 88 -1.74 -4.98 6.07
CA ALA A 88 -2.49 -6.22 5.82
C ALA A 88 -3.86 -6.13 6.49
N GLY A 89 -4.91 -6.58 5.80
CA GLY A 89 -6.28 -6.55 6.32
C GLY A 89 -7.36 -6.63 5.25
N ASP A 90 -8.60 -6.51 5.68
CA ASP A 90 -9.77 -6.47 4.81
C ASP A 90 -10.25 -5.02 4.63
N TYR A 91 -10.58 -4.67 3.39
CA TYR A 91 -10.91 -3.31 3.00
C TYR A 91 -12.20 -3.25 2.19
N VAL A 92 -12.93 -2.16 2.36
CA VAL A 92 -13.91 -1.68 1.37
C VAL A 92 -13.17 -0.71 0.45
N VAL A 93 -13.35 -0.85 -0.85
CA VAL A 93 -12.65 -0.03 -1.84
C VAL A 93 -13.62 0.96 -2.45
N THR A 94 -13.21 2.22 -2.52
CA THR A 94 -13.94 3.25 -3.24
C THR A 94 -13.11 3.74 -4.42
N VAL A 95 -13.80 4.09 -5.50
CA VAL A 95 -13.18 4.63 -6.71
C VAL A 95 -13.85 5.94 -7.06
N ASN A 96 -13.05 7.00 -7.07
CA ASN A 96 -13.45 8.33 -7.54
C ASN A 96 -12.73 8.62 -8.85
N TRP A 97 -13.48 8.78 -9.91
CA TRP A 97 -12.92 9.08 -11.21
C TRP A 97 -13.62 10.30 -11.83
N HIS A 98 -12.81 11.28 -12.17
CA HIS A 98 -13.22 12.42 -12.95
C HIS A 98 -12.51 12.32 -14.30
N LYS A 99 -13.25 12.04 -15.34
CA LYS A 99 -12.68 12.04 -16.69
C LYS A 99 -12.03 13.38 -16.94
N PRO A 100 -10.74 13.45 -17.31
CA PRO A 100 -10.13 14.68 -17.74
C PRO A 100 -10.95 15.23 -18.91
N THR A 101 -11.63 16.33 -18.70
CA THR A 101 -12.22 17.11 -19.79
C THR A 101 -11.10 17.97 -20.33
N ASP A 102 -10.56 17.62 -21.50
CA ASP A 102 -9.78 18.59 -22.25
C ASP A 102 -10.67 19.82 -22.48
N PRO A 103 -10.23 21.01 -22.06
CA PRO A 103 -11.00 22.21 -22.33
C PRO A 103 -11.16 22.32 -23.87
N PRO A 104 -12.37 22.48 -24.40
CA PRO A 104 -12.54 22.62 -25.81
C PRO A 104 -11.79 23.86 -26.27
N GLY A 105 -10.67 23.63 -27.01
CA GLY A 105 -9.93 24.68 -27.69
C GLY A 105 -8.85 25.41 -26.91
N GLY A 106 -7.93 24.72 -26.25
CA GLY A 106 -6.53 25.15 -26.05
C GLY A 106 -6.19 26.60 -25.65
N LYS A 107 -7.13 27.40 -25.21
CA LYS A 107 -6.89 28.76 -24.69
C LYS A 107 -7.13 28.75 -23.19
N LYS A 108 -6.05 28.88 -22.42
CA LYS A 108 -6.11 29.35 -21.04
C LYS A 108 -6.74 30.74 -21.04
N VAL A 109 -8.07 30.81 -20.98
CA VAL A 109 -8.76 32.06 -20.65
C VAL A 109 -8.58 32.23 -19.16
N MET A 110 -7.87 33.26 -18.77
CA MET A 110 -7.87 33.77 -17.43
C MET A 110 -9.28 34.35 -17.17
N SER A 111 -10.26 33.48 -16.94
CA SER A 111 -11.57 33.92 -16.49
C SER A 111 -11.57 34.01 -14.99
N THR A 112 -11.98 35.16 -14.48
CA THR A 112 -12.15 35.43 -13.04
C THR A 112 -13.37 34.69 -12.46
N GLU A 113 -14.10 33.97 -13.30
CA GLU A 113 -15.22 33.13 -12.93
C GLU A 113 -14.74 31.72 -12.54
N PRO A 114 -15.20 31.18 -11.41
CA PRO A 114 -14.89 29.79 -11.09
C PRO A 114 -15.36 28.89 -12.25
N PRO A 115 -14.55 27.93 -12.69
CA PRO A 115 -14.95 27.02 -13.75
C PRO A 115 -16.26 26.33 -13.36
N PRO A 116 -17.20 26.16 -14.30
CA PRO A 116 -18.41 25.40 -14.01
C PRO A 116 -18.01 24.03 -13.48
N PRO A 117 -18.76 23.49 -12.50
CA PRO A 117 -18.46 22.17 -11.98
C PRO A 117 -18.40 21.19 -13.16
N PRO A 118 -17.37 20.35 -13.23
CA PRO A 118 -17.26 19.39 -14.31
C PRO A 118 -18.54 18.57 -14.36
N PRO A 119 -19.10 18.33 -15.56
CA PRO A 119 -20.28 17.49 -15.68
C PRO A 119 -19.97 16.17 -14.99
N ASP A 120 -20.84 15.76 -14.05
CA ASP A 120 -20.75 14.52 -13.28
C ASP A 120 -20.66 13.31 -14.22
N GLN A 121 -19.47 13.03 -14.73
CA GLN A 121 -19.26 11.99 -15.74
C GLN A 121 -19.12 10.59 -15.12
N PHE A 122 -18.86 10.54 -13.81
CA PHE A 122 -18.90 9.31 -13.06
C PHE A 122 -20.06 9.35 -12.07
N GLN A 123 -21.27 9.22 -12.59
CA GLN A 123 -22.49 9.24 -11.77
C GLN A 123 -22.71 7.98 -10.93
N ASN A 124 -21.75 7.07 -10.91
CA ASN A 124 -21.84 5.90 -10.05
C ASN A 124 -21.41 6.25 -8.62
N LYS A 125 -22.23 7.05 -7.92
CA LYS A 125 -22.12 7.31 -6.48
C LYS A 125 -21.94 6.04 -5.66
N LYS A 126 -22.37 4.91 -6.21
CA LYS A 126 -22.19 3.55 -5.70
C LYS A 126 -20.71 3.22 -5.39
N TYR A 127 -19.77 3.56 -6.28
CA TYR A 127 -18.36 3.26 -6.08
C TYR A 127 -17.60 4.33 -5.31
N ALA A 128 -18.12 5.55 -5.29
CA ALA A 128 -17.51 6.68 -4.59
C ALA A 128 -17.82 6.68 -3.08
N ASN A 129 -18.91 6.02 -2.67
CA ASN A 129 -19.36 5.97 -1.28
C ASN A 129 -18.97 4.63 -0.65
N ARG A 130 -18.29 4.69 0.51
CA ARG A 130 -17.89 3.52 1.28
C ARG A 130 -19.05 2.59 1.61
N ASP A 131 -20.18 3.16 2.06
CA ASP A 131 -21.33 2.38 2.53
C ASP A 131 -22.11 1.72 1.38
N GLN A 132 -21.89 2.18 0.16
CA GLN A 132 -22.59 1.69 -1.03
C GLN A 132 -21.66 0.89 -1.96
N SER A 133 -20.34 0.99 -1.76
CA SER A 133 -19.38 0.31 -2.62
C SER A 133 -19.45 -1.21 -2.45
N PRO A 134 -19.68 -1.96 -3.54
CA PRO A 134 -19.62 -3.41 -3.52
C PRO A 134 -18.18 -3.94 -3.60
N LEU A 135 -17.20 -3.03 -3.81
CA LEU A 135 -15.82 -3.41 -4.02
C LEU A 135 -15.16 -3.71 -2.68
N THR A 136 -14.56 -4.87 -2.59
CA THR A 136 -13.79 -5.29 -1.42
C THR A 136 -12.44 -5.84 -1.85
N ALA A 137 -11.45 -5.68 -0.99
CA ALA A 137 -10.11 -6.24 -1.22
C ALA A 137 -9.53 -6.77 0.07
N LYS A 138 -8.71 -7.81 -0.05
CA LYS A 138 -7.91 -8.34 1.05
C LYS A 138 -6.44 -8.14 0.74
N VAL A 139 -5.76 -7.45 1.63
CA VAL A 139 -4.32 -7.24 1.55
C VAL A 139 -3.62 -8.27 2.42
N ALA A 140 -2.80 -9.12 1.81
CA ALA A 140 -1.95 -10.07 2.51
C ALA A 140 -0.61 -9.43 2.88
N PRO A 141 0.10 -9.90 3.92
CA PRO A 141 1.45 -9.44 4.22
C PRO A 141 2.40 -9.66 3.05
N GLY A 142 3.31 -8.73 2.80
CA GLY A 142 4.31 -8.81 1.74
C GLY A 142 3.87 -8.13 0.44
N LYS A 143 3.72 -8.88 -0.65
CA LYS A 143 3.27 -8.36 -1.94
C LYS A 143 1.88 -8.89 -2.27
N THR A 144 0.97 -8.00 -2.60
CA THR A 144 -0.40 -8.35 -3.00
C THR A 144 -0.68 -7.77 -4.39
N GLU A 145 -1.04 -8.64 -5.31
CA GLU A 145 -1.60 -8.26 -6.60
C GLU A 145 -3.10 -8.54 -6.58
N LEU A 146 -3.88 -7.52 -6.83
CA LEU A 146 -5.34 -7.60 -6.76
C LEU A 146 -5.92 -7.89 -8.14
N GLU A 147 -7.04 -8.62 -8.15
CA GLU A 147 -7.82 -8.77 -9.37
C GLU A 147 -8.37 -7.42 -9.86
N PRO A 148 -8.57 -7.25 -11.17
CA PRO A 148 -9.09 -6.01 -11.72
C PRO A 148 -10.47 -5.67 -11.16
N PHE A 149 -10.65 -4.43 -10.71
CA PHE A 149 -11.95 -3.89 -10.33
C PHE A 149 -12.72 -3.47 -11.59
N ASN A 150 -13.81 -4.15 -11.86
CA ASN A 150 -14.69 -3.83 -12.98
C ASN A 150 -15.83 -2.93 -12.51
N LEU A 151 -15.91 -1.74 -13.08
CA LEU A 151 -16.95 -0.76 -12.85
C LEU A 151 -17.93 -0.77 -14.03
N ASP A 152 -19.23 -0.72 -13.73
CA ASP A 152 -20.32 -0.72 -14.73
C ASP A 152 -20.83 0.68 -15.02
#